data_bfbcb22de64d493ba4e6b4f47b894f40
#
_entry.id   bfbcb22de64d493ba4e6b4f47b894f40
#
_cell.length_a   1.000
_cell.length_b   1.000
_cell.length_c   1.000
_cell.angle_alpha   90.00
_cell.angle_beta   90.00
_cell.angle_gamma   90.00
#
_symmetry.space_group_name_H-M   'P 1'
#
loop_
_entity.id
_entity.type
_entity.pdbx_description
1 polymer ?
#
loop_
_entity_poly.entity_id
_entity_poly.type
_entity_poly.pdbx_seq_one_letter_code
_entity_poly.pdbx_strand_id
1 'polypeptide(L)'
;MLRLLLTLTFLFSLFGSISVKAETELWGDYNGVTLRVKLIGGGQYENLYNEVIPWWEENTGGKIEIVTQKNHFELDKEIKKDIASGNLDFCVASNHTSFAAQYGSIYTDLNGIMPASVLADYTPLILEHSTVDGRLVQMPRHSDVSSLYYQKSLYEDADNKANFKAKYGYDLTPPDTWDQVKDQSIFFSNPPDFYGTQYVGKEEAIAGRFYELVVANGGALFDEDYRPIFNSDAGIESLEWFI
;
A
#
# COMPACT_ATOMS: atom_id res chain seq x y z
N MET A 1 20.33 37.29 -35.15
CA MET A 1 20.06 35.87 -34.85
C MET A 1 21.10 35.24 -33.95
N LEU A 2 22.38 35.51 -34.04
CA LEU A 2 23.45 34.86 -33.25
C LEU A 2 23.41 35.20 -31.73
N ARG A 3 22.97 36.41 -31.35
CA ARG A 3 22.88 36.82 -29.93
C ARG A 3 21.70 36.19 -29.16
N LEU A 4 20.64 35.77 -29.88
CA LEU A 4 19.47 35.16 -29.26
C LEU A 4 19.71 33.67 -28.98
N LEU A 5 20.51 32.98 -29.79
CA LEU A 5 20.89 31.56 -29.54
C LEU A 5 21.84 31.39 -28.35
N LEU A 6 22.75 32.36 -28.13
CA LEU A 6 23.67 32.28 -26.98
C LEU A 6 22.99 32.53 -25.64
N THR A 7 21.92 33.32 -25.61
CA THR A 7 21.14 33.53 -24.38
C THR A 7 20.24 32.35 -24.05
N LEU A 8 19.72 31.60 -25.03
CA LEU A 8 18.90 30.43 -24.79
C LEU A 8 19.74 29.24 -24.30
N THR A 9 20.96 29.06 -24.84
CA THR A 9 21.89 28.00 -24.40
C THR A 9 22.40 28.24 -22.97
N PHE A 10 22.56 29.47 -22.55
CA PHE A 10 23.00 29.83 -21.20
C PHE A 10 21.88 29.65 -20.15
N LEU A 11 20.61 29.88 -20.53
CA LEU A 11 19.46 29.57 -19.65
C LEU A 11 19.24 28.07 -19.47
N PHE A 12 19.46 27.26 -20.51
CA PHE A 12 19.29 25.79 -20.40
C PHE A 12 20.37 25.14 -19.53
N SER A 13 21.61 25.69 -19.55
CA SER A 13 22.68 25.21 -18.68
C SER A 13 22.51 25.58 -17.20
N LEU A 14 21.81 26.70 -16.92
CA LEU A 14 21.49 27.10 -15.54
C LEU A 14 20.39 26.23 -14.92
N PHE A 15 19.38 25.81 -15.69
CA PHE A 15 18.32 24.94 -15.18
C PHE A 15 18.79 23.50 -14.97
N GLY A 16 19.68 22.98 -15.84
CA GLY A 16 20.28 21.65 -15.67
C GLY A 16 21.18 21.54 -14.43
N SER A 17 21.89 22.64 -14.09
CA SER A 17 22.79 22.66 -12.93
C SER A 17 22.06 22.77 -11.58
N ILE A 18 20.86 23.38 -11.55
CA ILE A 18 20.05 23.49 -10.32
C ILE A 18 19.41 22.13 -9.98
N SER A 19 18.97 21.37 -10.98
CA SER A 19 18.38 20.04 -10.76
C SER A 19 19.41 19.05 -10.20
N VAL A 20 20.60 19.00 -10.79
CA VAL A 20 21.68 18.11 -10.34
C VAL A 20 22.18 18.46 -8.92
N LYS A 21 22.22 19.75 -8.58
CA LYS A 21 22.67 20.19 -7.26
C LYS A 21 21.67 19.87 -6.15
N ALA A 22 20.37 19.96 -6.44
CA ALA A 22 19.31 19.58 -5.50
C ALA A 22 19.27 18.05 -5.25
N GLU A 23 19.50 17.24 -6.26
CA GLU A 23 19.60 15.78 -6.12
C GLU A 23 20.83 15.36 -5.29
N THR A 24 21.98 16.01 -5.51
CA THR A 24 23.22 15.67 -4.78
C THR A 24 23.16 16.07 -3.30
N GLU A 25 22.43 17.12 -2.94
CA GLU A 25 22.22 17.50 -1.54
C GLU A 25 21.28 16.56 -0.80
N LEU A 26 20.36 15.87 -1.49
CA LEU A 26 19.40 14.95 -0.89
C LEU A 26 20.03 13.60 -0.47
N TRP A 27 20.99 13.10 -1.25
CA TRP A 27 21.51 11.75 -1.09
C TRP A 27 22.81 11.65 -0.30
N GLY A 28 23.58 12.71 -0.16
CA GLY A 28 24.81 12.76 0.63
C GLY A 28 25.92 11.82 0.14
N ASP A 29 27.03 11.81 0.89
CA ASP A 29 28.17 10.90 0.72
C ASP A 29 28.20 9.93 1.90
N TYR A 30 27.99 8.65 1.63
CA TYR A 30 27.95 7.57 2.62
C TYR A 30 29.09 6.55 2.42
N ASN A 31 30.19 6.95 1.81
CA ASN A 31 31.36 6.09 1.65
C ASN A 31 31.79 5.44 2.97
N GLY A 32 31.96 4.10 2.95
CA GLY A 32 32.34 3.32 4.12
C GLY A 32 31.20 3.01 5.11
N VAL A 33 29.95 3.47 4.84
CA VAL A 33 28.78 3.14 5.64
C VAL A 33 28.12 1.88 5.06
N THR A 34 27.80 0.92 5.93
CA THR A 34 26.94 -0.21 5.58
C THR A 34 25.63 -0.11 6.34
N LEU A 35 24.53 0.00 5.60
CA LEU A 35 23.17 0.03 6.14
C LEU A 35 22.60 -1.40 6.14
N ARG A 36 22.39 -1.95 7.34
CA ARG A 36 21.81 -3.29 7.52
C ARG A 36 20.29 -3.19 7.53
N VAL A 37 19.63 -3.96 6.67
CA VAL A 37 18.18 -3.81 6.46
C VAL A 37 17.46 -5.16 6.55
N LYS A 38 16.22 -5.14 7.07
CA LYS A 38 15.27 -6.26 7.05
C LYS A 38 14.12 -5.91 6.12
N LEU A 39 13.93 -6.69 5.07
CA LEU A 39 13.02 -6.35 3.98
C LEU A 39 11.89 -7.36 3.82
N ILE A 40 10.73 -6.90 3.36
CA ILE A 40 9.64 -7.77 2.93
C ILE A 40 10.08 -8.50 1.66
N GLY A 41 9.92 -9.81 1.62
CA GLY A 41 10.12 -10.65 0.44
C GLY A 41 8.88 -10.75 -0.44
N GLY A 42 9.08 -11.24 -1.65
CA GLY A 42 8.07 -11.42 -2.69
C GLY A 42 8.51 -10.80 -4.00
N GLY A 43 8.21 -11.44 -5.13
CA GLY A 43 8.84 -11.12 -6.42
C GLY A 43 8.74 -9.66 -6.83
N GLN A 44 7.62 -8.99 -6.59
CA GLN A 44 7.46 -7.56 -6.89
C GLN A 44 8.38 -6.66 -6.04
N TYR A 45 8.62 -7.01 -4.78
CA TYR A 45 9.49 -6.26 -3.89
C TYR A 45 10.96 -6.53 -4.20
N GLU A 46 11.30 -7.78 -4.54
CA GLU A 46 12.65 -8.17 -4.94
C GLU A 46 13.09 -7.45 -6.20
N ASN A 47 12.21 -7.33 -7.19
CA ASN A 47 12.47 -6.55 -8.40
C ASN A 47 12.79 -5.08 -8.05
N LEU A 48 12.00 -4.46 -7.17
CA LEU A 48 12.27 -3.09 -6.72
C LEU A 48 13.64 -2.97 -6.02
N TYR A 49 13.97 -3.90 -5.13
CA TYR A 49 15.26 -3.86 -4.42
C TYR A 49 16.44 -4.05 -5.36
N ASN A 50 16.31 -4.92 -6.37
CA ASN A 50 17.34 -5.15 -7.39
C ASN A 50 17.63 -3.92 -8.25
N GLU A 51 16.68 -2.98 -8.35
CA GLU A 51 16.86 -1.70 -9.04
C GLU A 51 17.37 -0.61 -8.10
N VAL A 52 16.73 -0.45 -6.95
CA VAL A 52 16.95 0.69 -6.05
C VAL A 52 18.26 0.55 -5.25
N ILE A 53 18.61 -0.65 -4.80
CA ILE A 53 19.83 -0.85 -3.99
C ILE A 53 21.09 -0.52 -4.78
N PRO A 54 21.34 -1.08 -5.98
CA PRO A 54 22.52 -0.73 -6.76
C PRO A 54 22.58 0.76 -7.11
N TRP A 55 21.43 1.35 -7.46
CA TRP A 55 21.36 2.77 -7.74
C TRP A 55 21.76 3.63 -6.53
N TRP A 56 21.26 3.29 -5.34
CA TRP A 56 21.61 4.01 -4.12
C TRP A 56 23.10 3.87 -3.77
N GLU A 57 23.63 2.65 -3.84
CA GLU A 57 25.06 2.38 -3.59
C GLU A 57 25.98 3.14 -4.54
N GLU A 58 25.62 3.20 -5.83
CA GLU A 58 26.37 3.92 -6.86
C GLU A 58 26.36 5.44 -6.62
N ASN A 59 25.21 5.99 -6.23
CA ASN A 59 25.05 7.44 -6.08
C ASN A 59 25.52 7.98 -4.74
N THR A 60 25.64 7.12 -3.71
CA THR A 60 26.01 7.56 -2.35
C THR A 60 27.32 7.00 -1.86
N GLY A 61 27.88 5.98 -2.50
CA GLY A 61 29.07 5.26 -2.04
C GLY A 61 28.85 4.35 -0.83
N GLY A 62 27.65 4.34 -0.25
CA GLY A 62 27.27 3.44 0.85
C GLY A 62 27.05 2.01 0.37
N LYS A 63 26.79 1.10 1.31
CA LYS A 63 26.45 -0.31 1.06
C LYS A 63 25.18 -0.69 1.78
N ILE A 64 24.36 -1.54 1.15
CA ILE A 64 23.17 -2.12 1.77
C ILE A 64 23.37 -3.61 1.97
N GLU A 65 23.27 -4.07 3.21
CA GLU A 65 23.29 -5.48 3.59
C GLU A 65 21.86 -5.92 3.97
N ILE A 66 21.25 -6.79 3.18
CA ILE A 66 19.97 -7.40 3.50
C ILE A 66 20.20 -8.52 4.52
N VAL A 67 19.85 -8.28 5.78
CA VAL A 67 20.01 -9.24 6.88
C VAL A 67 18.95 -10.34 6.80
N THR A 68 17.73 -9.96 6.47
CA THR A 68 16.57 -10.87 6.38
C THR A 68 15.61 -10.37 5.29
N GLN A 69 15.03 -11.34 4.56
CA GLN A 69 13.97 -11.11 3.59
C GLN A 69 12.89 -12.18 3.76
N LYS A 70 11.72 -11.79 4.25
CA LYS A 70 10.60 -12.69 4.61
C LYS A 70 9.27 -12.03 4.29
N ASN A 71 8.17 -12.80 4.34
CA ASN A 71 6.84 -12.19 4.33
C ASN A 71 6.64 -11.30 5.58
N HIS A 72 5.68 -10.39 5.53
CA HIS A 72 5.52 -9.36 6.57
C HIS A 72 5.19 -9.92 7.95
N PHE A 73 4.46 -11.04 8.07
CA PHE A 73 4.16 -11.66 9.37
C PHE A 73 5.38 -12.33 10.00
N GLU A 74 6.20 -12.99 9.20
CA GLU A 74 7.44 -13.61 9.68
C GLU A 74 8.48 -12.56 10.03
N LEU A 75 8.54 -11.49 9.24
CA LEU A 75 9.42 -10.36 9.51
C LEU A 75 9.03 -9.65 10.81
N ASP A 76 7.72 -9.42 11.03
CA ASP A 76 7.20 -8.86 12.28
C ASP A 76 7.59 -9.70 13.51
N LYS A 77 7.45 -11.02 13.43
CA LYS A 77 7.87 -11.93 14.53
C LYS A 77 9.37 -11.82 14.82
N GLU A 78 10.18 -11.68 13.79
CA GLU A 78 11.63 -11.52 13.94
C GLU A 78 11.97 -10.17 14.56
N ILE A 79 11.39 -9.07 14.10
CA ILE A 79 11.57 -7.74 14.67
C ILE A 79 11.17 -7.72 16.15
N LYS A 80 10.03 -8.32 16.51
CA LYS A 80 9.60 -8.47 17.91
C LYS A 80 10.64 -9.19 18.78
N LYS A 81 11.19 -10.27 18.25
CA LYS A 81 12.24 -11.03 18.95
C LYS A 81 13.50 -10.20 19.16
N ASP A 82 13.94 -9.46 18.15
CA ASP A 82 15.13 -8.64 18.23
C ASP A 82 14.95 -7.50 19.23
N ILE A 83 13.81 -6.83 19.20
CA ILE A 83 13.45 -5.80 20.18
C ILE A 83 13.44 -6.37 21.61
N ALA A 84 12.78 -7.51 21.80
CA ALA A 84 12.69 -8.15 23.12
C ALA A 84 14.05 -8.61 23.68
N SER A 85 14.98 -9.00 22.80
CA SER A 85 16.34 -9.41 23.19
C SER A 85 17.31 -8.23 23.36
N GLY A 86 16.93 -7.04 22.90
CA GLY A 86 17.81 -5.87 22.83
C GLY A 86 18.93 -5.99 21.80
N ASN A 87 18.86 -6.98 20.93
CA ASN A 87 19.88 -7.23 19.89
C ASN A 87 19.35 -6.76 18.52
N LEU A 88 19.38 -5.46 18.30
CA LEU A 88 19.00 -4.86 17.03
C LEU A 88 20.20 -4.88 16.07
N ASP A 89 20.23 -5.83 15.18
CA ASP A 89 21.29 -5.99 14.17
C ASP A 89 20.94 -5.36 12.82
N PHE A 90 19.95 -4.48 12.79
CA PHE A 90 19.50 -3.74 11.60
C PHE A 90 19.26 -2.27 11.92
N CYS A 91 19.32 -1.43 10.89
CA CYS A 91 19.05 0.02 10.99
C CYS A 91 17.67 0.37 10.42
N VAL A 92 17.24 -0.34 9.38
CA VAL A 92 15.95 -0.12 8.69
C VAL A 92 15.24 -1.45 8.50
N ALA A 93 13.93 -1.45 8.70
CA ALA A 93 13.10 -2.61 8.41
C ALA A 93 11.86 -2.20 7.61
N SER A 94 11.48 -3.05 6.66
CA SER A 94 10.14 -2.98 6.08
C SER A 94 9.12 -3.42 7.13
N ASN A 95 8.02 -2.70 7.22
CA ASN A 95 6.94 -3.01 8.14
C ASN A 95 5.59 -2.76 7.46
N HIS A 96 4.54 -3.38 7.95
CA HIS A 96 3.18 -3.07 7.55
C HIS A 96 2.67 -1.87 8.37
N THR A 97 1.87 -0.99 7.76
CA THR A 97 1.34 0.19 8.47
C THR A 97 0.54 -0.16 9.72
N SER A 98 -0.17 -1.29 9.73
CA SER A 98 -0.89 -1.78 10.91
C SER A 98 -0.01 -2.06 12.13
N PHE A 99 1.32 -2.18 11.95
CA PHE A 99 2.26 -2.39 13.04
C PHE A 99 2.93 -1.10 13.54
N ALA A 100 2.70 0.02 12.89
CA ALA A 100 3.31 1.31 13.28
C ALA A 100 3.03 1.65 14.75
N ALA A 101 1.80 1.48 15.20
CA ALA A 101 1.39 1.74 16.58
C ALA A 101 2.10 0.83 17.60
N GLN A 102 2.46 -0.40 17.24
CA GLN A 102 3.18 -1.33 18.11
C GLN A 102 4.61 -0.88 18.39
N TYR A 103 5.25 -0.27 17.40
CA TYR A 103 6.69 0.04 17.43
C TYR A 103 6.98 1.53 17.44
N GLY A 104 5.97 2.39 17.39
CA GLY A 104 6.11 3.83 17.28
C GLY A 104 7.00 4.44 18.37
N SER A 105 6.99 3.89 19.58
CA SER A 105 7.85 4.35 20.67
C SER A 105 9.34 4.00 20.48
N ILE A 106 9.64 3.00 19.65
CA ILE A 106 10.99 2.47 19.41
C ILE A 106 11.61 3.08 18.17
N TYR A 107 10.77 3.35 17.15
CA TYR A 107 11.24 3.91 15.90
C TYR A 107 11.68 5.36 16.04
N THR A 108 12.68 5.73 15.26
CA THR A 108 13.15 7.10 15.17
C THR A 108 12.04 8.01 14.67
N ASP A 109 11.88 9.18 15.31
CA ASP A 109 11.01 10.23 14.80
C ASP A 109 11.65 10.85 13.54
N LEU A 110 10.96 10.73 12.43
CA LEU A 110 11.40 11.24 11.12
C LEU A 110 10.98 12.69 10.87
N ASN A 111 10.19 13.29 11.79
CA ASN A 111 9.88 14.71 11.72
C ASN A 111 11.16 15.55 11.76
N GLY A 112 11.32 16.45 10.81
CA GLY A 112 12.52 17.28 10.70
C GLY A 112 13.77 16.58 10.14
N ILE A 113 13.73 15.24 9.98
CA ILE A 113 14.76 14.47 9.26
C ILE A 113 14.42 14.41 7.78
N MET A 114 13.15 14.08 7.46
CA MET A 114 12.69 14.00 6.09
C MET A 114 12.45 15.40 5.51
N PRO A 115 13.00 15.71 4.33
CA PRO A 115 12.76 16.99 3.68
C PRO A 115 11.27 17.21 3.39
N ALA A 116 10.79 18.44 3.62
CA ALA A 116 9.39 18.80 3.35
C ALA A 116 8.97 18.56 1.89
N SER A 117 9.91 18.71 0.94
CA SER A 117 9.69 18.40 -0.48
C SER A 117 9.38 16.93 -0.72
N VAL A 118 10.03 16.02 0.01
CA VAL A 118 9.76 14.57 -0.06
C VAL A 118 8.39 14.24 0.53
N LEU A 119 8.06 14.83 1.68
CA LEU A 119 6.77 14.61 2.33
C LEU A 119 5.59 15.15 1.51
N ALA A 120 5.80 16.21 0.74
CA ALA A 120 4.77 16.79 -0.12
C ALA A 120 4.32 15.87 -1.29
N ASP A 121 5.12 14.87 -1.64
CA ASP A 121 4.77 13.89 -2.67
C ASP A 121 3.80 12.79 -2.16
N TYR A 122 3.60 12.71 -0.85
CA TYR A 122 2.67 11.76 -0.24
C TYR A 122 1.29 12.37 0.00
N THR A 123 0.24 11.55 -0.10
CA THR A 123 -1.09 11.99 0.33
C THR A 123 -1.13 12.17 1.85
N PRO A 124 -1.88 13.17 2.37
CA PRO A 124 -1.99 13.37 3.82
C PRO A 124 -2.42 12.11 4.59
N LEU A 125 -3.38 11.36 4.06
CA LEU A 125 -3.91 10.14 4.69
C LEU A 125 -2.82 9.07 4.91
N ILE A 126 -1.93 8.88 3.94
CA ILE A 126 -0.88 7.86 4.05
C ILE A 126 0.20 8.26 5.07
N LEU A 127 0.48 9.56 5.19
CA LEU A 127 1.37 10.08 6.24
C LEU A 127 0.72 10.01 7.62
N GLU A 128 -0.58 10.24 7.73
CA GLU A 128 -1.34 10.07 8.96
C GLU A 128 -1.23 8.64 9.48
N HIS A 129 -1.43 7.62 8.63
CA HIS A 129 -1.26 6.21 8.99
C HIS A 129 0.17 5.83 9.36
N SER A 130 1.15 6.64 8.99
CA SER A 130 2.57 6.46 9.31
C SER A 130 3.01 7.24 10.55
N THR A 131 2.07 7.95 11.18
CA THR A 131 2.31 8.83 12.32
C THR A 131 1.68 8.24 13.59
N VAL A 132 2.43 8.15 14.65
CA VAL A 132 2.01 7.67 15.97
C VAL A 132 2.33 8.73 17.01
N ASP A 133 1.34 9.19 17.75
CA ASP A 133 1.49 10.24 18.78
C ASP A 133 2.22 11.50 18.26
N GLY A 134 1.89 11.92 17.04
CA GLY A 134 2.47 13.08 16.38
C GLY A 134 3.89 12.86 15.81
N ARG A 135 4.45 11.67 15.92
CA ARG A 135 5.77 11.30 15.40
C ARG A 135 5.63 10.54 14.10
N LEU A 136 6.26 10.98 13.04
CA LEU A 136 6.37 10.21 11.79
C LEU A 136 7.37 9.07 12.01
N VAL A 137 6.87 7.83 12.14
CA VAL A 137 7.70 6.68 12.57
C VAL A 137 8.05 5.72 11.44
N GLN A 138 7.49 5.93 10.26
CA GLN A 138 7.80 5.16 9.05
C GLN A 138 7.53 5.96 7.79
N MET A 139 8.21 5.60 6.71
CA MET A 139 7.96 6.18 5.38
C MET A 139 7.13 5.19 4.54
N PRO A 140 5.99 5.62 4.01
CA PRO A 140 5.18 4.80 3.13
C PRO A 140 5.94 4.45 1.84
N ARG A 141 5.90 3.18 1.43
CA ARG A 141 6.49 2.74 0.18
C ARG A 141 5.45 2.61 -0.93
N HIS A 142 4.26 2.14 -0.60
CA HIS A 142 3.12 1.99 -1.50
C HIS A 142 1.81 2.08 -0.70
N SER A 143 0.72 2.23 -1.42
CA SER A 143 -0.63 2.15 -0.89
C SER A 143 -1.42 1.15 -1.70
N ASP A 144 -2.21 0.33 -1.03
CA ASP A 144 -3.13 -0.60 -1.68
C ASP A 144 -4.50 0.06 -1.85
N VAL A 145 -5.16 -0.27 -2.94
CA VAL A 145 -6.52 0.17 -3.24
C VAL A 145 -7.34 -1.05 -3.60
N SER A 146 -8.46 -1.25 -2.93
CA SER A 146 -9.42 -2.27 -3.33
C SER A 146 -10.04 -1.89 -4.67
N SER A 147 -9.98 -2.80 -5.63
CA SER A 147 -10.54 -2.62 -6.96
C SER A 147 -11.30 -3.86 -7.40
N LEU A 148 -12.43 -3.65 -8.04
CA LEU A 148 -13.17 -4.72 -8.67
C LEU A 148 -12.68 -4.93 -10.10
N TYR A 149 -12.20 -6.13 -10.38
CA TYR A 149 -11.88 -6.57 -11.73
C TYR A 149 -13.06 -7.35 -12.30
N TYR A 150 -13.48 -7.04 -13.51
CA TYR A 150 -14.55 -7.75 -14.19
C TYR A 150 -14.14 -8.20 -15.59
N GLN A 151 -14.71 -9.30 -16.05
CA GLN A 151 -14.42 -9.84 -17.37
C GLN A 151 -15.32 -9.15 -18.41
N LYS A 152 -14.77 -8.16 -19.10
CA LYS A 152 -15.49 -7.29 -20.05
C LYS A 152 -16.32 -8.07 -21.08
N SER A 153 -15.79 -9.17 -21.64
CA SER A 153 -16.51 -9.99 -22.62
C SER A 153 -17.82 -10.58 -22.09
N LEU A 154 -17.89 -10.95 -20.80
CA LEU A 154 -19.12 -11.44 -20.19
C LEU A 154 -20.17 -10.34 -20.01
N TYR A 155 -19.73 -9.14 -19.71
CA TYR A 155 -20.60 -7.97 -19.52
C TYR A 155 -21.07 -7.35 -20.83
N GLU A 156 -20.34 -7.53 -21.93
CA GLU A 156 -20.70 -7.04 -23.25
C GLU A 156 -21.54 -8.05 -24.07
N ASP A 157 -21.58 -9.29 -23.64
CA ASP A 157 -22.35 -10.35 -24.31
C ASP A 157 -23.86 -10.04 -24.29
N ALA A 158 -24.50 -10.14 -25.47
CA ALA A 158 -25.89 -9.76 -25.63
C ALA A 158 -26.86 -10.71 -24.91
N ASP A 159 -26.56 -12.02 -24.89
CA ASP A 159 -27.40 -13.03 -24.22
C ASP A 159 -27.28 -12.88 -22.70
N ASN A 160 -26.07 -12.65 -22.19
CA ASN A 160 -25.87 -12.38 -20.77
C ASN A 160 -26.65 -11.13 -20.33
N LYS A 161 -26.59 -10.03 -21.08
CA LYS A 161 -27.36 -8.82 -20.81
C LYS A 161 -28.85 -9.06 -20.75
N ALA A 162 -29.38 -9.77 -21.75
CA ALA A 162 -30.82 -10.07 -21.84
C ALA A 162 -31.25 -10.97 -20.66
N ASN A 163 -30.52 -12.04 -20.41
CA ASN A 163 -30.83 -13.01 -19.36
C ASN A 163 -30.71 -12.39 -17.96
N PHE A 164 -29.67 -11.59 -17.71
CA PHE A 164 -29.49 -10.89 -16.43
C PHE A 164 -30.65 -9.93 -16.18
N LYS A 165 -30.98 -9.08 -17.17
CA LYS A 165 -32.10 -8.13 -17.06
C LYS A 165 -33.43 -8.84 -16.82
N ALA A 166 -33.66 -9.96 -17.49
CA ALA A 166 -34.88 -10.76 -17.30
C ALA A 166 -34.97 -11.34 -15.87
N LYS A 167 -33.83 -11.70 -15.27
CA LYS A 167 -33.76 -12.31 -13.93
C LYS A 167 -33.81 -11.28 -12.79
N TYR A 168 -33.07 -10.17 -12.92
CA TYR A 168 -32.86 -9.21 -11.84
C TYR A 168 -33.58 -7.87 -12.06
N GLY A 169 -34.11 -7.58 -13.25
CA GLY A 169 -34.89 -6.40 -13.54
C GLY A 169 -34.09 -5.12 -13.85
N TYR A 170 -32.75 -5.19 -13.84
CA TYR A 170 -31.87 -4.07 -14.20
C TYR A 170 -30.78 -4.49 -15.18
N ASP A 171 -30.07 -3.52 -15.76
CA ASP A 171 -29.09 -3.78 -16.82
C ASP A 171 -27.79 -4.36 -16.23
N LEU A 172 -27.17 -5.31 -16.94
CA LEU A 172 -25.85 -5.85 -16.61
C LEU A 172 -24.77 -4.82 -16.99
N THR A 173 -24.29 -4.11 -16.00
CA THR A 173 -23.18 -3.15 -16.07
C THR A 173 -22.17 -3.44 -14.95
N PRO A 174 -20.93 -2.92 -15.01
CA PRO A 174 -20.05 -2.99 -13.84
C PRO A 174 -20.80 -2.51 -12.58
N PRO A 175 -20.71 -3.23 -11.46
CA PRO A 175 -21.53 -2.95 -10.28
C PRO A 175 -21.10 -1.69 -9.55
N ASP A 176 -22.06 -0.92 -9.06
CA ASP A 176 -21.87 0.27 -8.23
C ASP A 176 -22.14 -0.01 -6.73
N THR A 177 -22.78 -1.14 -6.42
CA THR A 177 -23.15 -1.54 -5.05
C THR A 177 -22.78 -2.97 -4.75
N TRP A 178 -22.66 -3.30 -3.46
CA TRP A 178 -22.38 -4.67 -3.02
C TRP A 178 -23.51 -5.66 -3.35
N ASP A 179 -24.76 -5.21 -3.37
CA ASP A 179 -25.90 -6.03 -3.82
C ASP A 179 -25.78 -6.38 -5.31
N GLN A 180 -25.38 -5.42 -6.14
CA GLN A 180 -25.11 -5.70 -7.55
C GLN A 180 -23.94 -6.67 -7.73
N VAL A 181 -22.89 -6.57 -6.91
CA VAL A 181 -21.80 -7.56 -6.89
C VAL A 181 -22.34 -8.94 -6.55
N LYS A 182 -23.21 -9.06 -5.55
CA LYS A 182 -23.84 -10.32 -5.14
C LYS A 182 -24.68 -10.92 -6.27
N ASP A 183 -25.61 -10.15 -6.84
CA ASP A 183 -26.49 -10.58 -7.92
C ASP A 183 -25.71 -11.06 -9.15
N GLN A 184 -24.70 -10.29 -9.56
CA GLN A 184 -23.86 -10.62 -10.71
C GLN A 184 -22.98 -11.84 -10.42
N SER A 185 -22.48 -11.97 -9.20
CA SER A 185 -21.71 -13.14 -8.77
C SER A 185 -22.55 -14.42 -8.84
N ILE A 186 -23.80 -14.37 -8.37
CA ILE A 186 -24.75 -15.48 -8.44
C ILE A 186 -25.12 -15.79 -9.89
N PHE A 187 -25.33 -14.74 -10.71
CA PHE A 187 -25.68 -14.89 -12.12
C PHE A 187 -24.62 -15.66 -12.91
N PHE A 188 -23.36 -15.29 -12.71
CA PHE A 188 -22.25 -15.91 -13.45
C PHE A 188 -21.76 -17.23 -12.84
N SER A 189 -22.12 -17.56 -11.61
CA SER A 189 -21.63 -18.79 -10.96
C SER A 189 -22.26 -20.04 -11.54
N ASN A 190 -21.41 -21.01 -11.88
CA ASN A 190 -21.74 -22.36 -12.29
C ASN A 190 -20.70 -23.34 -11.72
N PRO A 191 -20.66 -23.54 -10.39
CA PRO A 191 -19.68 -24.45 -9.76
C PRO A 191 -19.79 -25.88 -10.25
N PRO A 192 -18.67 -26.64 -10.39
CA PRO A 192 -17.28 -26.19 -10.13
C PRO A 192 -16.60 -25.50 -11.32
N ASP A 193 -17.27 -25.34 -12.46
CA ASP A 193 -16.66 -24.92 -13.71
C ASP A 193 -16.33 -23.42 -13.76
N PHE A 194 -17.18 -22.60 -13.13
CA PHE A 194 -17.01 -21.17 -13.06
C PHE A 194 -17.56 -20.56 -11.77
N TYR A 195 -16.82 -19.62 -11.21
CA TYR A 195 -17.21 -18.87 -10.03
C TYR A 195 -17.35 -17.39 -10.38
N GLY A 196 -18.52 -16.81 -10.11
CA GLY A 196 -18.86 -15.44 -10.48
C GLY A 196 -18.06 -14.38 -9.74
N THR A 197 -17.53 -14.72 -8.57
CA THR A 197 -16.58 -13.87 -7.81
C THR A 197 -15.69 -14.73 -6.92
N GLN A 198 -14.62 -14.11 -6.40
CA GLN A 198 -13.79 -14.69 -5.37
C GLN A 198 -13.19 -13.62 -4.47
N TYR A 199 -12.96 -13.95 -3.22
CA TYR A 199 -12.15 -13.15 -2.29
C TYR A 199 -11.24 -14.03 -1.48
N VAL A 200 -10.22 -13.41 -0.90
CA VAL A 200 -9.35 -14.10 0.05
C VAL A 200 -10.16 -14.35 1.33
N GLY A 201 -10.40 -15.64 1.63
CA GLY A 201 -11.16 -16.07 2.80
C GLY A 201 -10.30 -16.43 4.00
N LYS A 202 -9.13 -15.81 4.16
CA LYS A 202 -8.15 -16.17 5.18
C LYS A 202 -7.40 -14.96 5.71
N GLU A 203 -7.05 -15.01 7.00
CA GLU A 203 -6.19 -14.05 7.68
C GLU A 203 -6.71 -12.60 7.59
N GLU A 204 -5.82 -11.64 7.49
CA GLU A 204 -6.13 -10.21 7.41
C GLU A 204 -7.06 -9.85 6.24
N ALA A 205 -6.91 -10.52 5.11
CA ALA A 205 -7.63 -10.16 3.89
C ALA A 205 -9.14 -10.38 3.99
N ILE A 206 -9.61 -11.40 4.72
CA ILE A 206 -11.05 -11.55 4.96
C ILE A 206 -11.57 -10.49 5.93
N ALA A 207 -10.78 -10.12 6.94
CA ALA A 207 -11.14 -9.06 7.88
C ALA A 207 -11.26 -7.70 7.17
N GLY A 208 -10.37 -7.40 6.23
CA GLY A 208 -10.44 -6.21 5.38
C GLY A 208 -11.72 -6.17 4.55
N ARG A 209 -12.11 -7.27 3.94
CA ARG A 209 -13.36 -7.36 3.16
C ARG A 209 -14.60 -7.19 4.05
N PHE A 210 -14.61 -7.81 5.22
CA PHE A 210 -15.69 -7.61 6.19
C PHE A 210 -15.80 -6.14 6.62
N TYR A 211 -14.67 -5.50 6.89
CA TYR A 211 -14.61 -4.07 7.22
C TYR A 211 -15.19 -3.18 6.12
N GLU A 212 -14.84 -3.43 4.86
CA GLU A 212 -15.38 -2.68 3.72
C GLU A 212 -16.91 -2.75 3.66
N LEU A 213 -17.48 -3.94 3.89
CA LEU A 213 -18.93 -4.14 3.91
C LEU A 213 -19.60 -3.46 5.11
N VAL A 214 -19.01 -3.57 6.31
CA VAL A 214 -19.52 -2.90 7.51
C VAL A 214 -19.58 -1.38 7.31
N VAL A 215 -18.53 -0.79 6.76
CA VAL A 215 -18.49 0.65 6.47
C VAL A 215 -19.49 1.03 5.38
N ALA A 216 -19.60 0.23 4.32
CA ALA A 216 -20.56 0.45 3.24
C ALA A 216 -22.01 0.42 3.73
N ASN A 217 -22.30 -0.40 4.75
CA ASN A 217 -23.60 -0.48 5.41
C ASN A 217 -23.78 0.56 6.55
N GLY A 218 -22.88 1.55 6.64
CA GLY A 218 -22.95 2.65 7.62
C GLY A 218 -22.54 2.29 9.04
N GLY A 219 -21.87 1.14 9.22
CA GLY A 219 -21.33 0.70 10.51
C GLY A 219 -19.85 1.03 10.71
N ALA A 220 -19.32 0.61 11.85
CA ALA A 220 -17.90 0.68 12.19
C ALA A 220 -17.48 -0.56 12.99
N LEU A 221 -16.18 -0.88 13.01
CA LEU A 221 -15.67 -1.97 13.83
C LEU A 221 -15.51 -1.58 15.30
N PHE A 222 -15.12 -0.32 15.55
CA PHE A 222 -14.83 0.21 16.87
C PHE A 222 -15.44 1.62 17.00
N ASP A 223 -15.76 2.01 18.21
CA ASP A 223 -16.11 3.39 18.57
C ASP A 223 -14.86 4.26 18.79
N GLU A 224 -15.05 5.53 19.16
CA GLU A 224 -13.98 6.49 19.42
C GLU A 224 -13.09 6.09 20.61
N ASP A 225 -13.58 5.25 21.52
CA ASP A 225 -12.85 4.69 22.66
C ASP A 225 -12.18 3.34 22.34
N TYR A 226 -12.15 2.94 21.06
CA TYR A 226 -11.66 1.62 20.58
C TYR A 226 -12.42 0.42 21.13
N ARG A 227 -13.69 0.58 21.55
CA ARG A 227 -14.54 -0.54 21.94
C ARG A 227 -15.17 -1.17 20.71
N PRO A 228 -15.20 -2.52 20.60
CA PRO A 228 -15.78 -3.19 19.45
C PRO A 228 -17.31 -2.94 19.39
N ILE A 229 -17.78 -2.47 18.22
CA ILE A 229 -19.21 -2.21 17.93
C ILE A 229 -19.67 -2.88 16.63
N PHE A 230 -18.88 -3.78 16.07
CA PHE A 230 -19.17 -4.46 14.81
C PHE A 230 -20.35 -5.46 14.90
N ASN A 231 -20.87 -5.77 16.07
CA ASN A 231 -22.06 -6.59 16.28
C ASN A 231 -23.39 -5.80 16.14
N SER A 232 -23.34 -4.68 15.43
CA SER A 232 -24.49 -3.87 15.02
C SER A 232 -25.27 -4.52 13.87
N ASP A 233 -26.44 -3.97 13.55
CA ASP A 233 -27.24 -4.41 12.39
C ASP A 233 -26.41 -4.37 11.10
N ALA A 234 -25.63 -3.30 10.89
CA ALA A 234 -24.70 -3.18 9.75
C ALA A 234 -23.64 -4.30 9.73
N GLY A 235 -23.13 -4.70 10.89
CA GLY A 235 -22.20 -5.82 11.01
C GLY A 235 -22.83 -7.16 10.71
N ILE A 236 -24.06 -7.38 11.19
CA ILE A 236 -24.83 -8.62 10.93
C ILE A 236 -25.14 -8.72 9.44
N GLU A 237 -25.67 -7.68 8.81
CA GLU A 237 -25.98 -7.61 7.39
C GLU A 237 -24.72 -7.86 6.53
N SER A 238 -23.60 -7.27 6.93
CA SER A 238 -22.32 -7.49 6.27
C SER A 238 -21.86 -8.95 6.35
N LEU A 239 -22.08 -9.62 7.48
CA LEU A 239 -21.74 -11.04 7.64
C LEU A 239 -22.68 -11.93 6.81
N GLU A 240 -23.98 -11.64 6.77
CA GLU A 240 -24.97 -12.35 5.96
C GLU A 240 -24.70 -12.23 4.46
N TRP A 241 -24.03 -11.17 4.03
CA TRP A 241 -23.61 -11.01 2.65
C TRP A 241 -22.61 -12.07 2.20
N PHE A 242 -21.76 -12.59 3.09
CA PHE A 242 -20.76 -13.63 2.82
C PHE A 242 -21.34 -15.06 2.80
N ILE A 243 -22.53 -15.28 3.34
CA ILE A 243 -23.18 -16.60 3.47
C ILE A 243 -24.10 -16.86 2.28
#